data_110bde8127934f6f343656ed48c5a54f
#
_entry.id   110bde8127934f6f343656ed48c5a54f
#
_cell.length_a   1.000
_cell.length_b   1.000
_cell.length_c   1.000
_cell.angle_alpha   90.00
_cell.angle_beta   90.00
_cell.angle_gamma   90.00
#
_symmetry.space_group_name_H-M   'P 1'
#
loop_
_entity.id
_entity.type
_entity.pdbx_description
1 polymer ?
#
loop_
_entity_poly.entity_id
_entity_poly.type
_entity_poly.pdbx_seq_one_letter_code
_entity_poly.pdbx_strand_id
1 'polypeptide(L)'
;MTVYPTYKDSGIEWLGQIPTHWELTRISSVLTEVKDLNTSLRFSHPSQFKFGDIILKPDVNIEDVSSLSKCIIFRKDDILINGLNLNYDFVTQRIARANYSGIITSAYIAVRVRNNLSSKYVTYLFKALDSRKVFNGLGTGIRLTLTYKELKKYYILLPPQEEQRQIVAYLDYKSNKINERICQRERESYKLYLN
;
A
#
# COMPACT_ATOMS: atom_id res chain seq x y z
N MET A 1 -25.21 1.14 4.99
CA MET A 1 -24.16 0.45 5.78
C MET A 1 -24.85 -0.68 6.50
N THR A 2 -24.42 -1.89 6.29
CA THR A 2 -24.91 -3.04 7.07
C THR A 2 -24.35 -2.87 8.49
N VAL A 3 -25.22 -2.70 9.47
CA VAL A 3 -24.84 -2.66 10.87
C VAL A 3 -24.62 -4.10 11.30
N TYR A 4 -23.45 -4.41 11.84
CA TYR A 4 -23.17 -5.74 12.36
C TYR A 4 -23.95 -5.98 13.67
N PRO A 5 -24.44 -7.20 13.90
CA PRO A 5 -25.29 -7.49 15.05
C PRO A 5 -24.60 -7.33 16.40
N THR A 6 -23.29 -7.60 16.44
CA THR A 6 -22.49 -7.55 17.68
C THR A 6 -21.09 -7.04 17.43
N TYR A 7 -20.55 -6.34 18.45
CA TYR A 7 -19.20 -5.78 18.44
C TYR A 7 -18.42 -6.22 19.66
N LYS A 8 -17.10 -6.24 19.57
CA LYS A 8 -16.15 -6.45 20.67
C LYS A 8 -15.09 -5.35 20.66
N ASP A 9 -14.52 -5.07 21.82
CA ASP A 9 -13.35 -4.20 21.90
C ASP A 9 -12.16 -4.87 21.18
N SER A 10 -11.49 -4.11 20.34
CA SER A 10 -10.29 -4.57 19.64
C SER A 10 -9.05 -4.66 20.54
N GLY A 11 -9.06 -4.02 21.70
CA GLY A 11 -7.89 -3.82 22.55
C GLY A 11 -6.86 -2.85 21.97
N ILE A 12 -7.21 -2.14 20.88
CA ILE A 12 -6.36 -1.14 20.21
C ILE A 12 -7.09 0.21 20.23
N GLU A 13 -6.56 1.18 20.95
CA GLU A 13 -7.20 2.47 21.22
C GLU A 13 -7.71 3.18 19.95
N TRP A 14 -6.88 3.31 18.93
CA TRP A 14 -7.25 4.01 17.70
C TRP A 14 -8.28 3.27 16.83
N LEU A 15 -8.49 1.96 17.07
CA LEU A 15 -9.38 1.10 16.31
C LEU A 15 -10.76 0.98 16.96
N GLY A 16 -10.80 0.98 18.31
CA GLY A 16 -12.02 0.90 19.08
C GLY A 16 -12.74 -0.45 18.92
N GLN A 17 -14.05 -0.40 18.72
CA GLN A 17 -14.88 -1.60 18.56
C GLN A 17 -14.85 -2.15 17.14
N ILE A 18 -14.80 -3.47 17.04
CA ILE A 18 -14.81 -4.22 15.78
C ILE A 18 -15.93 -5.27 15.79
N PRO A 19 -16.45 -5.71 14.64
CA PRO A 19 -17.42 -6.80 14.58
C PRO A 19 -16.88 -8.04 15.30
N THR A 20 -17.71 -8.71 16.07
CA THR A 20 -17.29 -9.82 16.96
C THR A 20 -16.60 -10.95 16.20
N HIS A 21 -17.02 -11.23 14.96
CA HIS A 21 -16.48 -12.29 14.12
C HIS A 21 -15.22 -11.91 13.34
N TRP A 22 -14.79 -10.61 13.40
CA TRP A 22 -13.53 -10.21 12.81
C TRP A 22 -12.36 -10.60 13.71
N GLU A 23 -11.25 -10.95 13.08
CA GLU A 23 -10.02 -11.32 13.78
C GLU A 23 -9.01 -10.18 13.75
N LEU A 24 -8.22 -10.08 14.83
CA LEU A 24 -7.00 -9.31 14.88
C LEU A 24 -5.83 -10.26 14.73
N THR A 25 -4.99 -10.02 13.74
CA THR A 25 -3.81 -10.86 13.51
C THR A 25 -2.56 -10.02 13.31
N ARG A 26 -1.42 -10.57 13.68
CA ARG A 26 -0.14 -9.88 13.42
C ARG A 26 0.18 -9.88 11.93
N ILE A 27 0.74 -8.77 11.44
CA ILE A 27 1.19 -8.64 10.05
C ILE A 27 2.15 -9.78 9.67
N SER A 28 3.04 -10.18 10.59
CA SER A 28 3.98 -11.29 10.37
C SER A 28 3.32 -12.64 10.06
N SER A 29 2.08 -12.85 10.48
CA SER A 29 1.35 -14.10 10.24
C SER A 29 0.74 -14.17 8.83
N VAL A 30 0.44 -13.02 8.24
CA VAL A 30 -0.32 -12.92 6.97
C VAL A 30 0.45 -12.27 5.83
N LEU A 31 1.56 -11.59 6.12
CA LEU A 31 2.43 -10.95 5.12
C LEU A 31 3.86 -11.45 5.26
N THR A 32 4.52 -11.63 4.12
CA THR A 32 5.95 -11.93 4.03
C THR A 32 6.68 -10.76 3.39
N GLU A 33 7.81 -10.38 3.96
CA GLU A 33 8.72 -9.42 3.33
C GLU A 33 9.33 -10.01 2.05
N VAL A 34 9.32 -9.24 0.98
CA VAL A 34 9.98 -9.58 -0.29
C VAL A 34 11.39 -9.02 -0.26
N LYS A 35 12.38 -9.91 -0.42
CA LYS A 35 13.82 -9.57 -0.40
C LYS A 35 14.58 -10.07 -1.63
N ASP A 36 13.87 -10.52 -2.64
CA ASP A 36 14.48 -11.03 -3.87
C ASP A 36 15.22 -9.88 -4.58
N LEU A 37 16.54 -9.93 -4.64
CA LEU A 37 17.35 -8.91 -5.31
C LEU A 37 17.51 -9.22 -6.80
N ASN A 38 17.61 -8.17 -7.61
CA ASN A 38 17.81 -8.25 -9.07
C ASN A 38 19.28 -8.54 -9.45
N THR A 39 19.93 -9.45 -8.72
CA THR A 39 21.35 -9.78 -8.91
C THR A 39 21.64 -10.37 -10.30
N SER A 40 20.68 -11.07 -10.90
CA SER A 40 20.76 -11.61 -12.25
C SER A 40 20.43 -10.58 -13.34
N LEU A 41 20.15 -9.33 -12.98
CA LEU A 41 19.78 -8.23 -13.90
C LEU A 41 18.60 -8.58 -14.82
N ARG A 42 17.67 -9.40 -14.33
CA ARG A 42 16.47 -9.81 -15.08
C ARG A 42 15.60 -8.62 -15.52
N PHE A 43 15.61 -7.55 -14.73
CA PHE A 43 14.93 -6.30 -15.03
C PHE A 43 15.94 -5.18 -15.17
N SER A 44 15.80 -4.38 -16.22
CA SER A 44 16.69 -3.26 -16.56
C SER A 44 16.12 -1.88 -16.19
N HIS A 45 14.81 -1.78 -15.97
CA HIS A 45 14.15 -0.52 -15.69
C HIS A 45 13.53 -0.51 -14.29
N PRO A 46 14.04 0.34 -13.37
CA PRO A 46 13.48 0.45 -12.05
C PRO A 46 12.13 1.20 -12.06
N SER A 47 11.34 0.89 -11.07
CA SER A 47 10.08 1.57 -10.80
C SER A 47 10.24 2.60 -9.68
N GLN A 48 9.28 3.53 -9.59
CA GLN A 48 9.20 4.53 -8.53
C GLN A 48 7.76 4.71 -8.05
N PHE A 49 7.61 5.20 -6.84
CA PHE A 49 6.32 5.69 -6.34
C PHE A 49 5.96 7.01 -7.00
N LYS A 50 4.72 7.12 -7.45
CA LYS A 50 4.12 8.37 -7.91
C LYS A 50 2.65 8.41 -7.51
N PHE A 51 2.31 9.32 -6.56
CA PHE A 51 0.93 9.55 -6.11
C PHE A 51 0.16 8.29 -5.71
N GLY A 52 0.78 7.38 -4.93
CA GLY A 52 0.15 6.14 -4.47
C GLY A 52 0.08 5.03 -5.51
N ASP A 53 0.79 5.20 -6.62
CA ASP A 53 0.96 4.22 -7.68
C ASP A 53 2.43 3.85 -7.88
N ILE A 54 2.67 2.76 -8.61
CA ILE A 54 3.99 2.32 -9.05
C ILE A 54 4.06 2.50 -10.55
N ILE A 55 5.00 3.31 -10.98
CA ILE A 55 5.27 3.56 -12.41
C ILE A 55 6.73 3.24 -12.74
N LEU A 56 7.01 2.93 -14.01
CA LEU A 56 8.38 2.87 -14.48
C LEU A 56 9.04 4.24 -14.38
N LYS A 57 10.29 4.29 -13.94
CA LYS A 57 11.06 5.51 -13.89
C LYS A 57 11.36 5.96 -15.34
N PRO A 58 10.98 7.18 -15.75
CA PRO A 58 11.04 7.59 -17.15
C PRO A 58 12.48 7.69 -17.68
N ASP A 59 13.39 8.23 -16.87
CA ASP A 59 14.78 8.47 -17.26
C ASP A 59 15.71 7.62 -16.41
N VAL A 60 16.19 6.52 -16.96
CA VAL A 60 17.20 5.66 -16.34
C VAL A 60 18.48 5.78 -17.13
N ASN A 61 19.49 6.38 -16.53
CA ASN A 61 20.85 6.20 -17.03
C ASN A 61 21.28 4.75 -16.70
N ILE A 62 21.28 3.88 -17.71
CA ILE A 62 21.55 2.43 -17.58
C ILE A 62 23.04 2.18 -17.24
N GLU A 63 23.86 3.21 -17.22
CA GLU A 63 25.30 3.09 -16.94
C GLU A 63 25.62 2.58 -15.52
N ASP A 64 24.68 2.71 -14.57
CA ASP A 64 24.88 2.18 -13.20
C ASP A 64 24.18 0.84 -12.98
N VAL A 65 24.71 -0.20 -13.61
CA VAL A 65 24.28 -1.60 -13.45
C VAL A 65 24.35 -2.04 -11.98
N SER A 66 25.28 -1.46 -11.20
CA SER A 66 25.47 -1.83 -9.79
C SER A 66 24.28 -1.42 -8.93
N SER A 67 23.61 -0.32 -9.25
CA SER A 67 22.40 0.13 -8.56
C SER A 67 21.20 -0.77 -8.86
N LEU A 68 21.06 -1.25 -10.08
CA LEU A 68 19.97 -2.13 -10.49
C LEU A 68 20.03 -3.50 -9.78
N SER A 69 21.24 -4.02 -9.55
CA SER A 69 21.43 -5.31 -8.86
C SER A 69 20.99 -5.28 -7.39
N LYS A 70 20.95 -4.10 -6.77
CA LYS A 70 20.51 -3.86 -5.38
C LYS A 70 19.00 -3.61 -5.25
N CYS A 71 18.29 -3.47 -6.35
CA CYS A 71 16.83 -3.32 -6.33
C CYS A 71 16.15 -4.61 -5.92
N ILE A 72 14.99 -4.49 -5.26
CA ILE A 72 14.11 -5.61 -4.93
C ILE A 72 13.26 -5.94 -6.13
N ILE A 73 13.12 -7.23 -6.46
CA ILE A 73 12.17 -7.73 -7.45
C ILE A 73 10.81 -7.89 -6.77
N PHE A 74 9.83 -7.12 -7.21
CA PHE A 74 8.44 -7.28 -6.82
C PHE A 74 7.64 -7.97 -7.93
N ARG A 75 6.55 -8.63 -7.54
CA ARG A 75 5.61 -9.26 -8.47
C ARG A 75 4.28 -8.51 -8.46
N LYS A 76 3.49 -8.73 -9.51
CA LYS A 76 2.09 -8.30 -9.51
C LYS A 76 1.42 -8.76 -8.22
N ASP A 77 0.60 -7.90 -7.63
CA ASP A 77 -0.12 -8.07 -6.38
C ASP A 77 0.73 -7.94 -5.09
N ASP A 78 2.04 -7.78 -5.18
CA ASP A 78 2.83 -7.35 -4.02
C ASP A 78 2.45 -5.93 -3.60
N ILE A 79 2.52 -5.66 -2.30
CA ILE A 79 2.22 -4.35 -1.73
C ILE A 79 3.54 -3.67 -1.40
N LEU A 80 3.71 -2.48 -1.94
CA LEU A 80 4.91 -1.67 -1.77
C LEU A 80 4.60 -0.51 -0.83
N ILE A 81 5.53 -0.22 0.08
CA ILE A 81 5.36 0.79 1.13
C ILE A 81 6.59 1.70 1.13
N ASN A 82 6.37 2.98 0.92
CA ASN A 82 7.41 3.99 1.13
C ASN A 82 7.48 4.36 2.61
N GLY A 83 8.36 3.72 3.35
CA GLY A 83 8.57 3.94 4.79
C GLY A 83 9.51 5.10 5.13
N LEU A 84 9.98 5.86 4.15
CA LEU A 84 10.99 6.90 4.37
C LEU A 84 10.36 8.22 4.83
N ASN A 85 11.04 8.92 5.74
CA ASN A 85 10.72 10.30 6.13
C ASN A 85 9.24 10.50 6.53
N LEU A 86 8.72 9.68 7.43
CA LEU A 86 7.32 9.74 7.83
C LEU A 86 6.91 11.08 8.46
N ASN A 87 7.83 11.80 9.07
CA ASN A 87 7.61 13.12 9.68
C ASN A 87 7.49 14.27 8.67
N TYR A 88 7.93 14.08 7.42
CA TYR A 88 7.88 15.11 6.37
C TYR A 88 6.75 14.88 5.37
N ASP A 89 5.85 13.97 5.67
CA ASP A 89 4.79 13.61 4.76
C ASP A 89 3.54 14.45 4.98
N PHE A 90 3.35 15.42 4.12
CA PHE A 90 2.11 16.19 4.04
C PHE A 90 1.05 15.49 3.16
N VAL A 91 1.45 14.51 2.35
CA VAL A 91 0.60 13.79 1.42
C VAL A 91 0.68 12.29 1.72
N THR A 92 -0.40 11.73 2.23
CA THR A 92 -0.54 10.30 2.51
C THR A 92 -0.76 9.52 1.21
N GLN A 93 0.27 9.02 0.59
CA GLN A 93 0.20 8.14 -0.60
C GLN A 93 1.40 7.22 -0.66
N ARG A 94 1.69 6.58 0.49
CA ARG A 94 2.87 5.74 0.68
C ARG A 94 2.65 4.28 0.32
N ILE A 95 1.42 3.90 0.01
CA ILE A 95 1.02 2.50 -0.17
C ILE A 95 0.57 2.31 -1.62
N ALA A 96 1.16 1.34 -2.30
CA ALA A 96 0.74 0.94 -3.63
C ALA A 96 0.71 -0.58 -3.76
N ARG A 97 -0.26 -1.12 -4.50
CA ARG A 97 -0.28 -2.51 -4.94
C ARG A 97 0.27 -2.57 -6.36
N ALA A 98 1.24 -3.43 -6.57
CA ALA A 98 1.84 -3.61 -7.88
C ALA A 98 0.83 -4.21 -8.88
N ASN A 99 0.65 -3.57 -10.02
CA ASN A 99 -0.19 -4.05 -11.12
C ASN A 99 0.62 -4.82 -12.19
N TYR A 100 1.94 -4.83 -12.07
CA TYR A 100 2.90 -5.58 -12.90
C TYR A 100 4.06 -6.09 -12.02
N SER A 101 4.98 -6.85 -12.61
CA SER A 101 6.21 -7.30 -11.96
C SER A 101 7.40 -6.47 -12.43
N GLY A 102 8.28 -6.08 -11.53
CA GLY A 102 9.42 -5.21 -11.84
C GLY A 102 10.41 -5.10 -10.69
N ILE A 103 11.23 -4.06 -10.71
CA ILE A 103 12.19 -3.76 -9.65
C ILE A 103 11.97 -2.36 -9.07
N ILE A 104 12.29 -2.23 -7.77
CA ILE A 104 12.23 -0.96 -7.05
C ILE A 104 13.39 -0.90 -6.04
N THR A 105 13.77 0.31 -5.63
CA THR A 105 14.82 0.48 -4.63
C THR A 105 14.55 -0.32 -3.35
N SER A 106 15.59 -0.94 -2.80
CA SER A 106 15.53 -1.66 -1.51
C SER A 106 15.28 -0.75 -0.29
N ALA A 107 15.23 0.56 -0.48
CA ALA A 107 14.82 1.51 0.55
C ALA A 107 13.32 1.45 0.87
N TYR A 108 12.51 0.86 -0.01
CA TYR A 108 11.08 0.65 0.22
C TYR A 108 10.81 -0.76 0.78
N ILE A 109 9.71 -0.89 1.50
CA ILE A 109 9.26 -2.17 2.00
C ILE A 109 8.38 -2.81 0.92
N ALA A 110 8.68 -4.05 0.55
CA ALA A 110 7.83 -4.87 -0.31
C ALA A 110 7.30 -6.05 0.51
N VAL A 111 5.98 -6.26 0.48
CA VAL A 111 5.35 -7.38 1.17
C VAL A 111 4.40 -8.14 0.26
N ARG A 112 4.36 -9.45 0.47
CA ARG A 112 3.46 -10.38 -0.23
C ARG A 112 2.47 -10.96 0.74
N VAL A 113 1.20 -11.01 0.33
CA VAL A 113 0.16 -11.66 1.12
C VAL A 113 0.35 -13.17 1.13
N ARG A 114 0.07 -13.77 2.29
CA ARG A 114 0.04 -15.22 2.48
C ARG A 114 -1.39 -15.71 2.45
N ASN A 115 -1.56 -16.97 2.14
CA ASN A 115 -2.85 -17.66 2.16
C ASN A 115 -3.89 -16.95 1.27
N ASN A 116 -5.16 -17.12 1.56
CA ASN A 116 -6.27 -16.57 0.79
C ASN A 116 -6.60 -15.10 1.16
N LEU A 117 -5.64 -14.34 1.69
CA LEU A 117 -5.84 -12.93 2.00
C LEU A 117 -5.83 -12.09 0.72
N SER A 118 -6.78 -11.18 0.59
CA SER A 118 -6.85 -10.27 -0.56
C SER A 118 -5.77 -9.18 -0.48
N SER A 119 -4.86 -9.13 -1.46
CA SER A 119 -3.88 -8.04 -1.55
C SER A 119 -4.54 -6.67 -1.72
N LYS A 120 -5.67 -6.60 -2.44
CA LYS A 120 -6.47 -5.38 -2.57
C LYS A 120 -7.03 -4.92 -1.22
N TYR A 121 -7.59 -5.85 -0.42
CA TYR A 121 -8.10 -5.54 0.90
C TYR A 121 -6.99 -4.96 1.80
N VAL A 122 -5.83 -5.63 1.87
CA VAL A 122 -4.69 -5.16 2.66
C VAL A 122 -4.20 -3.80 2.17
N THR A 123 -4.20 -3.57 0.85
CA THR A 123 -3.82 -2.27 0.30
C THR A 123 -4.76 -1.15 0.76
N TYR A 124 -6.07 -1.37 0.72
CA TYR A 124 -7.05 -0.41 1.22
C TYR A 124 -6.90 -0.18 2.73
N LEU A 125 -6.71 -1.25 3.50
CA LEU A 125 -6.47 -1.16 4.94
C LEU A 125 -5.21 -0.33 5.22
N PHE A 126 -4.10 -0.60 4.54
CA PHE A 126 -2.85 0.15 4.72
C PHE A 126 -2.98 1.62 4.28
N LYS A 127 -3.70 1.90 3.20
CA LYS A 127 -4.02 3.28 2.80
C LYS A 127 -4.84 4.00 3.89
N ALA A 128 -5.78 3.32 4.53
CA ALA A 128 -6.55 3.88 5.63
C ALA A 128 -5.69 4.13 6.88
N LEU A 129 -4.76 3.24 7.21
CA LEU A 129 -3.79 3.43 8.29
C LEU A 129 -2.83 4.58 8.01
N ASP A 130 -2.35 4.70 6.78
CA ASP A 130 -1.47 5.78 6.33
C ASP A 130 -2.19 7.14 6.41
N SER A 131 -3.43 7.22 5.93
CA SER A 131 -4.23 8.46 6.00
C SER A 131 -4.49 8.92 7.44
N ARG A 132 -4.53 8.00 8.39
CA ARG A 132 -4.64 8.28 9.84
C ARG A 132 -3.30 8.47 10.54
N LYS A 133 -2.17 8.49 9.79
CA LYS A 133 -0.81 8.65 10.33
C LYS A 133 -0.40 7.56 11.33
N VAL A 134 -1.05 6.39 11.30
CA VAL A 134 -0.72 5.27 12.20
C VAL A 134 0.72 4.82 12.00
N PHE A 135 1.21 4.80 10.77
CA PHE A 135 2.59 4.42 10.47
C PHE A 135 3.64 5.39 11.04
N ASN A 136 3.28 6.65 11.27
CA ASN A 136 4.19 7.64 11.86
C ASN A 136 4.58 7.24 13.29
N GLY A 137 3.66 6.64 14.05
CA GLY A 137 3.94 6.11 15.40
C GLY A 137 4.82 4.85 15.41
N LEU A 138 5.06 4.22 14.26
CA LEU A 138 5.91 3.02 14.13
C LEU A 138 7.32 3.34 13.65
N GLY A 139 7.53 4.53 13.09
CA GLY A 139 8.83 4.95 12.56
C GLY A 139 9.86 5.11 13.68
N THR A 140 11.11 4.83 13.35
CA THR A 140 12.25 4.97 14.25
C THR A 140 13.29 5.96 13.70
N GLY A 141 14.11 6.52 14.59
CA GLY A 141 15.15 7.48 14.24
C GLY A 141 14.62 8.89 13.97
N ILE A 142 15.55 9.83 13.72
CA ILE A 142 15.24 11.27 13.56
C ILE A 142 14.29 11.53 12.39
N ARG A 143 14.39 10.74 11.32
CA ARG A 143 13.56 10.86 10.11
C ARG A 143 12.32 9.97 10.12
N LEU A 144 12.03 9.32 11.26
CA LEU A 144 10.93 8.37 11.41
C LEU A 144 10.82 7.43 10.19
N THR A 145 11.79 6.54 10.05
CA THR A 145 11.78 5.54 8.98
C THR A 145 11.09 4.27 9.47
N LEU A 146 10.10 3.81 8.72
CA LEU A 146 9.43 2.53 8.94
C LEU A 146 10.18 1.43 8.18
N THR A 147 10.45 0.33 8.87
CA THR A 147 10.98 -0.90 8.24
C THR A 147 9.98 -2.05 8.44
N TYR A 148 10.18 -3.15 7.70
CA TYR A 148 9.34 -4.34 7.92
C TYR A 148 9.50 -4.91 9.33
N LYS A 149 10.66 -4.71 9.98
CA LYS A 149 10.92 -5.18 11.34
C LYS A 149 9.95 -4.55 12.36
N GLU A 150 9.61 -3.29 12.21
CA GLU A 150 8.61 -2.59 13.01
C GLU A 150 7.21 -2.96 12.55
N LEU A 151 6.95 -2.88 11.25
CA LEU A 151 5.64 -3.13 10.65
C LEU A 151 5.08 -4.52 11.01
N LYS A 152 5.91 -5.57 10.95
CA LYS A 152 5.50 -6.96 11.19
C LYS A 152 4.94 -7.24 12.59
N LYS A 153 5.23 -6.37 13.55
CA LYS A 153 4.75 -6.50 14.95
C LYS A 153 3.32 -5.99 15.13
N TYR A 154 2.86 -5.20 14.16
CA TYR A 154 1.56 -4.56 14.22
C TYR A 154 0.44 -5.55 13.96
N TYR A 155 -0.76 -5.19 14.43
CA TYR A 155 -1.96 -5.96 14.21
C TYR A 155 -2.80 -5.35 13.11
N ILE A 156 -3.42 -6.19 12.30
CA ILE A 156 -4.40 -5.79 11.29
C ILE A 156 -5.71 -6.54 11.50
N LEU A 157 -6.79 -5.90 11.02
CA LEU A 157 -8.12 -6.50 10.98
C LEU A 157 -8.20 -7.52 9.85
N LEU A 158 -8.77 -8.67 10.17
CA LEU A 158 -8.97 -9.75 9.23
C LEU A 158 -10.46 -10.16 9.21
N PRO A 159 -11.27 -9.53 8.35
CA PRO A 159 -12.64 -9.98 8.10
C PRO A 159 -12.64 -11.36 7.42
N PRO A 160 -13.74 -12.11 7.47
CA PRO A 160 -13.95 -13.27 6.62
C PRO A 160 -13.71 -12.94 5.14
N GLN A 161 -13.24 -13.91 4.36
CA GLN A 161 -12.84 -13.70 2.96
C GLN A 161 -13.96 -13.10 2.10
N GLU A 162 -15.20 -13.48 2.35
CA GLU A 162 -16.34 -12.92 1.63
C GLU A 162 -16.52 -11.43 1.92
N GLU A 163 -16.38 -11.02 3.18
CA GLU A 163 -16.46 -9.60 3.54
C GLU A 163 -15.28 -8.80 2.99
N GLN A 164 -14.07 -9.38 2.95
CA GLN A 164 -12.95 -8.73 2.26
C GLN A 164 -13.29 -8.42 0.80
N ARG A 165 -13.92 -9.38 0.08
CA ARG A 165 -14.36 -9.19 -1.30
C ARG A 165 -15.40 -8.08 -1.44
N GLN A 166 -16.40 -8.06 -0.55
CA GLN A 166 -17.45 -7.04 -0.54
C GLN A 166 -16.89 -5.64 -0.24
N ILE A 167 -15.99 -5.53 0.75
CA ILE A 167 -15.31 -4.28 1.07
C ILE A 167 -14.51 -3.77 -0.13
N VAL A 168 -13.74 -4.64 -0.77
CA VAL A 168 -12.96 -4.29 -1.97
C VAL A 168 -13.87 -3.83 -3.10
N ALA A 169 -14.93 -4.59 -3.40
CA ALA A 169 -15.87 -4.24 -4.47
C ALA A 169 -16.54 -2.87 -4.22
N TYR A 170 -16.94 -2.61 -2.97
CA TYR A 170 -17.52 -1.33 -2.59
C TYR A 170 -16.53 -0.17 -2.75
N LEU A 171 -15.29 -0.34 -2.29
CA LEU A 171 -14.26 0.69 -2.38
C LEU A 171 -13.82 0.93 -3.82
N ASP A 172 -13.66 -0.13 -4.63
CA ASP A 172 -13.38 -0.02 -6.07
C ASP A 172 -14.49 0.78 -6.77
N TYR A 173 -15.76 0.45 -6.51
CA TYR A 173 -16.90 1.16 -7.07
C TYR A 173 -16.90 2.67 -6.70
N LYS A 174 -16.67 2.98 -5.43
CA LYS A 174 -16.61 4.38 -4.96
C LYS A 174 -15.44 5.14 -5.57
N SER A 175 -14.26 4.52 -5.63
CA SER A 175 -13.06 5.12 -6.23
C SER A 175 -13.27 5.41 -7.71
N ASN A 176 -13.84 4.46 -8.46
CA ASN A 176 -14.14 4.64 -9.88
C ASN A 176 -15.13 5.80 -10.11
N LYS A 177 -16.20 5.88 -9.31
CA LYS A 177 -17.14 7.02 -9.39
C LYS A 177 -16.48 8.38 -9.11
N ILE A 178 -15.57 8.43 -8.15
CA ILE A 178 -14.83 9.66 -7.85
C ILE A 178 -13.94 10.05 -9.05
N ASN A 179 -13.20 9.08 -9.60
CA ASN A 179 -12.32 9.32 -10.75
C ASN A 179 -13.12 9.77 -11.99
N GLU A 180 -14.25 9.15 -12.28
CA GLU A 180 -15.15 9.57 -13.38
C GLU A 180 -15.58 11.04 -13.23
N ARG A 181 -15.96 11.46 -12.02
CA ARG A 181 -16.35 12.86 -11.73
C ARG A 181 -15.18 13.82 -11.87
N ILE A 182 -13.97 13.44 -11.44
CA ILE A 182 -12.76 14.26 -11.61
C ILE A 182 -12.49 14.45 -13.10
N CYS A 183 -12.43 13.36 -13.89
CA CYS A 183 -12.20 13.45 -15.33
C CYS A 183 -13.26 14.27 -16.06
N GLN A 184 -14.53 14.19 -15.63
CA GLN A 184 -15.61 14.98 -16.20
C GLN A 184 -15.38 16.50 -15.94
N ARG A 185 -15.05 16.86 -14.69
CA ARG A 185 -14.78 18.27 -14.33
C ARG A 185 -13.55 18.83 -15.04
N GLU A 186 -12.51 18.03 -15.19
CA GLU A 186 -11.32 18.44 -15.96
C GLU A 186 -11.68 18.73 -17.42
N ARG A 187 -12.49 17.87 -18.06
CA ARG A 187 -12.96 18.10 -19.43
C ARG A 187 -13.83 19.35 -19.56
N GLU A 188 -14.71 19.61 -18.59
CA GLU A 188 -15.54 20.82 -18.56
C GLU A 188 -14.68 22.08 -18.37
N SER A 189 -13.68 22.04 -17.48
CA SER A 189 -12.73 23.13 -17.29
C SER A 189 -11.94 23.43 -18.56
N TYR A 190 -11.42 22.41 -19.25
CA TYR A 190 -10.71 22.58 -20.53
C TYR A 190 -11.58 23.25 -21.61
N LYS A 191 -12.87 22.90 -21.69
CA LYS A 191 -13.80 23.53 -22.64
C LYS A 191 -14.02 25.02 -22.35
N LEU A 192 -14.01 25.41 -21.07
CA LEU A 192 -14.15 26.83 -20.67
C LEU A 192 -12.90 27.64 -20.97
N TYR A 193 -11.72 27.05 -21.06
CA TYR A 193 -10.49 27.73 -21.42
C TYR A 193 -10.31 27.92 -22.95
N LEU A 194 -11.06 27.17 -23.76
CA LEU A 194 -10.95 27.20 -25.22
C LEU A 194 -12.03 28.12 -25.90
N ASN A 195 -12.97 28.67 -25.12
CA ASN A 195 -13.97 29.65 -25.53
C ASN A 195 -13.64 31.03 -24.97
#